data_947ea397d18b16236774ff2b635a7a8e
#
_entry.id   947ea397d18b16236774ff2b635a7a8e
#
_cell.length_a   1.000
_cell.length_b   1.000
_cell.length_c   1.000
_cell.angle_alpha   90.00
_cell.angle_beta   90.00
_cell.angle_gamma   90.00
#
_symmetry.space_group_name_H-M   'P 1'
#
loop_
_entity.id
_entity.type
_entity.pdbx_description
1 polymer ?
#
loop_
_entity_poly.entity_id
_entity_poly.type
_entity_poly.pdbx_seq_one_letter_code
_entity_poly.pdbx_strand_id
1 'polypeptide(L)'
;MAVAVLVICAILADLQNTKVSDQLARAEVQAKVNIIRAKLEGNVNGNLQLVQGLVSTVVTEPYMGQQRFASLASNLFQQKSQLRNIAGAPDLVISLMYPMEGNQKAIGLDYRKSEAQRTAALRARDLGILVLAGPVDLAQGGRGFVGRIPVFVPTAGGGSRFWGIISAVIDVHQLYAASGLNDPGLDIDVALTGTDG
;
A
#
# COMPACT_ATOMS: atom_id res chain seq x y z
N MET A 1 12.08 33.06 -55.50
CA MET A 1 11.15 33.48 -54.42
C MET A 1 10.16 32.33 -54.13
N ALA A 2 9.35 31.84 -55.06
CA ALA A 2 8.34 30.79 -54.80
C ALA A 2 8.91 29.49 -54.20
N VAL A 3 10.03 28.99 -54.73
CA VAL A 3 10.69 27.74 -54.21
C VAL A 3 11.14 27.90 -52.76
N ALA A 4 11.69 29.05 -52.37
CA ALA A 4 12.13 29.30 -50.99
C ALA A 4 10.94 29.30 -49.99
N VAL A 5 9.81 29.89 -50.40
CA VAL A 5 8.59 29.88 -49.59
C VAL A 5 8.05 28.47 -49.41
N LEU A 6 8.03 27.66 -50.47
CA LEU A 6 7.58 26.24 -50.38
C LEU A 6 8.47 25.42 -49.47
N VAL A 7 9.79 25.61 -49.50
CA VAL A 7 10.73 24.91 -48.60
C VAL A 7 10.50 25.32 -47.14
N ILE A 8 10.31 26.61 -46.89
CA ILE A 8 10.01 27.07 -45.51
C ILE A 8 8.70 26.53 -45.02
N CYS A 9 7.63 26.51 -45.85
CA CYS A 9 6.35 25.91 -45.46
C CYS A 9 6.47 24.41 -45.18
N ALA A 10 7.24 23.66 -45.97
CA ALA A 10 7.46 22.22 -45.74
C ALA A 10 8.21 21.99 -44.42
N ILE A 11 9.27 22.77 -44.14
CA ILE A 11 10.01 22.67 -42.86
C ILE A 11 9.10 23.02 -41.66
N LEU A 12 8.29 24.04 -41.75
CA LEU A 12 7.37 24.45 -40.69
C LEU A 12 6.29 23.37 -40.46
N ALA A 13 5.77 22.78 -41.53
CA ALA A 13 4.80 21.69 -41.45
C ALA A 13 5.42 20.44 -40.80
N ASP A 14 6.66 20.10 -41.14
CA ASP A 14 7.37 18.94 -40.55
C ASP A 14 7.65 19.19 -39.07
N LEU A 15 8.10 20.37 -38.68
CA LEU A 15 8.30 20.75 -37.28
C LEU A 15 7.00 20.73 -36.45
N GLN A 16 5.89 21.17 -37.06
CA GLN A 16 4.60 21.09 -36.39
C GLN A 16 4.13 19.65 -36.26
N ASN A 17 4.27 18.83 -37.29
CA ASN A 17 3.89 17.41 -37.26
C ASN A 17 4.69 16.65 -36.20
N THR A 18 5.99 16.88 -36.10
CA THR A 18 6.84 16.28 -35.07
C THR A 18 6.38 16.68 -33.66
N LYS A 19 6.09 17.98 -33.42
CA LYS A 19 5.57 18.45 -32.13
C LYS A 19 4.23 17.81 -31.76
N VAL A 20 3.31 17.70 -32.72
CA VAL A 20 2.00 17.05 -32.51
C VAL A 20 2.18 15.57 -32.18
N SER A 21 3.05 14.86 -32.93
CA SER A 21 3.37 13.46 -32.66
C SER A 21 3.95 13.25 -31.26
N ASP A 22 4.92 14.10 -30.84
CA ASP A 22 5.50 14.03 -29.50
C ASP A 22 4.46 14.30 -28.40
N GLN A 23 3.55 15.24 -28.64
CA GLN A 23 2.48 15.54 -27.68
C GLN A 23 1.49 14.39 -27.55
N LEU A 24 1.13 13.75 -28.66
CA LEU A 24 0.26 12.56 -28.63
C LEU A 24 0.92 11.39 -27.91
N ALA A 25 2.20 11.12 -28.19
CA ALA A 25 2.94 10.07 -27.50
C ALA A 25 3.03 10.31 -25.98
N ARG A 26 3.32 11.56 -25.58
CA ARG A 26 3.33 11.94 -24.16
C ARG A 26 1.95 11.79 -23.50
N ALA A 27 0.89 12.21 -24.19
CA ALA A 27 -0.47 12.08 -23.69
C ALA A 27 -0.88 10.61 -23.51
N GLU A 28 -0.47 9.72 -24.43
CA GLU A 28 -0.70 8.29 -24.33
C GLU A 28 0.02 7.67 -23.12
N VAL A 29 1.31 7.97 -22.96
CA VAL A 29 2.09 7.52 -21.79
C VAL A 29 1.45 8.02 -20.48
N GLN A 30 1.09 9.29 -20.44
CA GLN A 30 0.44 9.87 -19.25
C GLN A 30 -0.90 9.17 -18.93
N ALA A 31 -1.68 8.85 -19.95
CA ALA A 31 -2.93 8.11 -19.75
C ALA A 31 -2.70 6.71 -19.17
N LYS A 32 -1.71 5.96 -19.70
CA LYS A 32 -1.31 4.64 -19.18
C LYS A 32 -0.84 4.73 -17.71
N VAL A 33 0.02 5.69 -17.40
CA VAL A 33 0.51 5.90 -16.02
C VAL A 33 -0.64 6.24 -15.08
N ASN A 34 -1.57 7.11 -15.49
CA ASN A 34 -2.73 7.48 -14.66
C ASN A 34 -3.64 6.29 -14.37
N ILE A 35 -3.85 5.38 -15.34
CA ILE A 35 -4.64 4.16 -15.13
C ILE A 35 -3.96 3.24 -14.12
N ILE A 36 -2.65 3.00 -14.26
CA ILE A 36 -1.87 2.18 -13.33
C ILE A 36 -1.92 2.77 -11.93
N ARG A 37 -1.69 4.09 -11.82
CA ARG A 37 -1.76 4.81 -10.54
C ARG A 37 -3.13 4.66 -9.89
N ALA A 38 -4.21 4.89 -10.62
CA ALA A 38 -5.56 4.77 -10.09
C ALA A 38 -5.88 3.34 -9.60
N LYS A 39 -5.41 2.32 -10.33
CA LYS A 39 -5.54 0.91 -9.92
C LYS A 39 -4.71 0.61 -8.66
N LEU A 40 -3.46 1.09 -8.58
CA LEU A 40 -2.62 0.93 -7.39
C LEU A 40 -3.26 1.57 -6.15
N GLU A 41 -3.63 2.84 -6.25
CA GLU A 41 -4.29 3.57 -5.15
C GLU A 41 -5.60 2.89 -4.75
N GLY A 42 -6.42 2.47 -5.72
CA GLY A 42 -7.67 1.77 -5.47
C GLY A 42 -7.47 0.42 -4.78
N ASN A 43 -6.50 -0.39 -5.23
CA ASN A 43 -6.18 -1.68 -4.62
C ASN A 43 -5.64 -1.50 -3.19
N VAL A 44 -4.70 -0.57 -2.97
CA VAL A 44 -4.16 -0.29 -1.63
C VAL A 44 -5.29 0.15 -0.69
N ASN A 45 -6.09 1.14 -1.09
CA ASN A 45 -7.20 1.63 -0.28
C ASN A 45 -8.23 0.54 0.00
N GLY A 46 -8.57 -0.30 -0.99
CA GLY A 46 -9.47 -1.43 -0.83
C GLY A 46 -8.99 -2.41 0.23
N ASN A 47 -7.71 -2.80 0.18
CA ASN A 47 -7.12 -3.68 1.20
C ASN A 47 -7.14 -3.06 2.60
N LEU A 48 -6.87 -1.77 2.72
CA LEU A 48 -6.86 -1.07 4.01
C LEU A 48 -8.28 -0.92 4.58
N GLN A 49 -9.28 -0.65 3.73
CA GLN A 49 -10.69 -0.57 4.13
C GLN A 49 -11.22 -1.89 4.66
N LEU A 50 -10.83 -3.04 4.05
CA LEU A 50 -11.21 -4.35 4.56
C LEU A 50 -10.80 -4.54 6.02
N VAL A 51 -9.65 -4.01 6.43
CA VAL A 51 -9.10 -4.18 7.78
C VAL A 51 -9.75 -3.23 8.80
N GLN A 52 -10.41 -2.15 8.37
CA GLN A 52 -11.04 -1.18 9.27
C GLN A 52 -12.13 -1.80 10.17
N GLY A 53 -12.89 -2.78 9.65
CA GLY A 53 -13.87 -3.51 10.44
C GLY A 53 -13.25 -4.28 11.60
N LEU A 54 -12.08 -4.89 11.37
CA LEU A 54 -11.33 -5.58 12.42
C LEU A 54 -10.79 -4.59 13.47
N VAL A 55 -10.30 -3.43 13.03
CA VAL A 55 -9.85 -2.35 13.94
C VAL A 55 -10.98 -1.93 14.86
N SER A 56 -12.18 -1.71 14.33
CA SER A 56 -13.35 -1.33 15.13
C SER A 56 -13.71 -2.41 16.15
N THR A 57 -13.57 -3.69 15.79
CA THR A 57 -13.82 -4.79 16.73
C THR A 57 -12.75 -4.83 17.84
N VAL A 58 -11.48 -4.59 17.51
CA VAL A 58 -10.40 -4.51 18.53
C VAL A 58 -10.64 -3.38 19.51
N VAL A 59 -11.21 -2.25 19.07
CA VAL A 59 -11.57 -1.15 19.97
C VAL A 59 -12.60 -1.58 21.02
N THR A 60 -13.56 -2.42 20.64
CA THR A 60 -14.61 -2.94 21.55
C THR A 60 -14.18 -4.18 22.34
N GLU A 61 -13.25 -4.96 21.78
CA GLU A 61 -12.73 -6.20 22.40
C GLU A 61 -11.19 -6.12 22.57
N PRO A 62 -10.63 -5.17 23.36
CA PRO A 62 -9.18 -4.91 23.38
C PRO A 62 -8.32 -6.04 23.94
N TYR A 63 -8.94 -7.01 24.62
CA TYR A 63 -8.29 -8.19 25.19
C TYR A 63 -8.55 -9.47 24.36
N MET A 64 -8.97 -9.30 23.09
CA MET A 64 -9.24 -10.48 22.27
C MET A 64 -7.99 -11.35 22.10
N GLY A 65 -8.19 -12.68 22.21
CA GLY A 65 -7.12 -13.65 22.02
C GLY A 65 -6.93 -14.00 20.52
N GLN A 66 -5.85 -14.72 20.24
CA GLN A 66 -5.46 -15.15 18.91
C GLN A 66 -6.59 -15.87 18.13
N GLN A 67 -7.33 -16.77 18.79
CA GLN A 67 -8.39 -17.53 18.13
C GLN A 67 -9.52 -16.62 17.65
N ARG A 68 -9.95 -15.66 18.47
CA ARG A 68 -10.97 -14.68 18.13
C ARG A 68 -10.51 -13.77 16.99
N PHE A 69 -9.27 -13.27 17.08
CA PHE A 69 -8.65 -12.46 16.04
C PHE A 69 -8.61 -13.21 14.70
N ALA A 70 -8.13 -14.45 14.71
CA ALA A 70 -8.04 -15.27 13.51
C ALA A 70 -9.42 -15.54 12.88
N SER A 71 -10.44 -15.83 13.69
CA SER A 71 -11.82 -16.02 13.21
C SER A 71 -12.37 -14.77 12.50
N LEU A 72 -12.13 -13.58 13.03
CA LEU A 72 -12.57 -12.33 12.42
C LEU A 72 -11.77 -12.03 11.14
N ALA A 73 -10.44 -12.16 11.21
CA ALA A 73 -9.57 -11.89 10.08
C ALA A 73 -9.78 -12.87 8.92
N SER A 74 -10.10 -14.14 9.18
CA SER A 74 -10.34 -15.14 8.12
C SER A 74 -11.45 -14.74 7.15
N ASN A 75 -12.48 -14.07 7.64
CA ASN A 75 -13.58 -13.59 6.80
C ASN A 75 -13.11 -12.51 5.78
N LEU A 76 -12.08 -11.74 6.12
CA LEU A 76 -11.53 -10.71 5.24
C LEU A 76 -10.76 -11.34 4.06
N PHE A 77 -10.13 -12.50 4.28
CA PHE A 77 -9.40 -13.23 3.25
C PHE A 77 -10.30 -14.02 2.29
N GLN A 78 -11.59 -14.16 2.58
CA GLN A 78 -12.57 -14.71 1.64
C GLN A 78 -12.92 -13.73 0.53
N GLN A 79 -12.66 -12.44 0.74
CA GLN A 79 -12.88 -11.41 -0.25
C GLN A 79 -11.67 -11.31 -1.19
N LYS A 80 -11.91 -10.87 -2.43
CA LYS A 80 -10.82 -10.62 -3.37
C LYS A 80 -9.94 -9.48 -2.86
N SER A 81 -8.72 -9.82 -2.45
CA SER A 81 -7.76 -8.88 -1.87
C SER A 81 -6.33 -9.29 -2.23
N GLN A 82 -5.38 -8.39 -2.01
CA GLN A 82 -3.95 -8.67 -2.11
C GLN A 82 -3.30 -8.77 -0.72
N LEU A 83 -4.12 -8.97 0.33
CA LEU A 83 -3.63 -9.15 1.69
C LEU A 83 -2.83 -10.46 1.80
N ARG A 84 -1.63 -10.37 2.30
CA ARG A 84 -0.78 -11.50 2.66
C ARG A 84 -1.05 -11.97 4.09
N ASN A 85 -1.10 -11.02 5.01
CA ASN A 85 -1.46 -11.28 6.42
C ASN A 85 -1.93 -10.00 7.10
N ILE A 86 -2.63 -10.18 8.22
CA ILE A 86 -2.97 -9.11 9.15
C ILE A 86 -2.35 -9.45 10.50
N ALA A 87 -1.68 -8.47 11.11
CA ALA A 87 -1.07 -8.62 12.44
C ALA A 87 -1.64 -7.61 13.43
N GLY A 88 -1.87 -8.05 14.66
CA GLY A 88 -2.16 -7.19 15.79
C GLY A 88 -0.95 -7.12 16.73
N ALA A 89 -0.54 -5.90 17.05
CA ALA A 89 0.61 -5.62 17.90
C ALA A 89 0.18 -4.74 19.11
N PRO A 90 -0.48 -5.33 20.13
CA PRO A 90 -0.71 -4.64 21.38
C PRO A 90 0.63 -4.13 21.93
N ASP A 91 0.66 -2.89 22.40
CA ASP A 91 1.90 -2.24 22.89
C ASP A 91 3.10 -2.42 21.96
N LEU A 92 2.86 -2.36 20.64
CA LEU A 92 3.87 -2.44 19.58
C LEU A 92 4.57 -3.80 19.45
N VAL A 93 4.08 -4.87 20.11
CA VAL A 93 4.62 -6.23 20.00
C VAL A 93 3.62 -7.12 19.28
N ILE A 94 4.00 -7.73 18.17
CA ILE A 94 3.10 -8.62 17.41
C ILE A 94 2.78 -9.86 18.25
N SER A 95 1.50 -10.04 18.60
CA SER A 95 0.98 -11.21 19.31
C SER A 95 -0.23 -11.84 18.65
N LEU A 96 -0.86 -11.14 17.70
CA LEU A 96 -2.01 -11.61 16.95
C LEU A 96 -1.65 -11.65 15.46
N MET A 97 -2.06 -12.72 14.75
CA MET A 97 -1.67 -12.94 13.37
C MET A 97 -2.70 -13.77 12.60
N TYR A 98 -3.01 -13.37 11.37
CA TYR A 98 -3.75 -14.20 10.45
C TYR A 98 -3.29 -13.98 8.99
N PRO A 99 -3.09 -15.03 8.18
CA PRO A 99 -2.97 -16.43 8.65
C PRO A 99 -1.71 -16.63 9.51
N MET A 100 -1.75 -17.59 10.43
CA MET A 100 -0.58 -17.92 11.26
C MET A 100 0.46 -18.67 10.43
N GLU A 101 0.00 -19.58 9.58
CA GLU A 101 0.88 -20.38 8.72
C GLU A 101 1.74 -19.47 7.81
N GLY A 102 3.03 -19.74 7.78
CA GLY A 102 4.01 -18.95 7.03
C GLY A 102 4.40 -17.61 7.68
N ASN A 103 3.73 -17.20 8.77
CA ASN A 103 3.94 -15.90 9.42
C ASN A 103 4.42 -16.01 10.88
N GLN A 104 4.71 -17.22 11.37
CA GLN A 104 5.08 -17.48 12.78
C GLN A 104 6.28 -16.67 13.23
N LYS A 105 7.26 -16.45 12.34
CA LYS A 105 8.49 -15.69 12.62
C LYS A 105 8.23 -14.22 13.01
N ALA A 106 7.06 -13.68 12.65
CA ALA A 106 6.71 -12.31 13.00
C ALA A 106 6.14 -12.19 14.43
N ILE A 107 5.70 -13.30 15.04
CA ILE A 107 5.21 -13.29 16.43
C ILE A 107 6.36 -12.94 17.39
N GLY A 108 6.10 -12.00 18.29
CA GLY A 108 7.09 -11.48 19.23
C GLY A 108 7.95 -10.34 18.68
N LEU A 109 7.79 -9.97 17.38
CA LEU A 109 8.49 -8.81 16.83
C LEU A 109 8.03 -7.54 17.56
N ASP A 110 8.96 -6.88 18.21
CA ASP A 110 8.76 -5.55 18.80
C ASP A 110 9.14 -4.47 17.78
N TYR A 111 8.15 -3.69 17.35
CA TYR A 111 8.37 -2.62 16.37
C TYR A 111 9.39 -1.57 16.85
N ARG A 112 9.54 -1.37 18.15
CA ARG A 112 10.54 -0.44 18.72
C ARG A 112 11.98 -0.89 18.47
N LYS A 113 12.19 -2.21 18.30
CA LYS A 113 13.50 -2.84 18.13
C LYS A 113 13.83 -3.18 16.67
N SER A 114 12.84 -3.10 15.78
CA SER A 114 13.02 -3.42 14.36
C SER A 114 13.46 -2.18 13.59
N GLU A 115 14.70 -2.15 13.13
CA GLU A 115 15.26 -1.02 12.36
C GLU A 115 14.39 -0.71 11.12
N ALA A 116 14.02 -1.72 10.35
CA ALA A 116 13.24 -1.55 9.13
C ALA A 116 11.78 -1.08 9.37
N GLN A 117 11.21 -1.31 10.56
CA GLN A 117 9.79 -1.07 10.80
C GLN A 117 9.50 -0.01 11.86
N ARG A 118 10.51 0.35 12.67
CA ARG A 118 10.36 1.24 13.82
C ARG A 118 9.83 2.61 13.44
N THR A 119 10.43 3.25 12.44
CA THR A 119 10.08 4.63 12.06
C THR A 119 8.61 4.74 11.68
N ALA A 120 8.13 3.86 10.80
CA ALA A 120 6.74 3.89 10.33
C ALA A 120 5.75 3.50 11.45
N ALA A 121 6.11 2.55 12.32
CA ALA A 121 5.26 2.15 13.44
C ALA A 121 5.12 3.25 14.50
N LEU A 122 6.23 3.88 14.89
CA LEU A 122 6.20 4.99 15.82
C LEU A 122 5.47 6.20 15.25
N ARG A 123 5.69 6.51 13.96
CA ARG A 123 4.97 7.58 13.27
C ARG A 123 3.45 7.35 13.28
N ALA A 124 2.99 6.11 13.03
CA ALA A 124 1.57 5.79 13.10
C ALA A 124 1.00 6.02 14.50
N ARG A 125 1.70 5.56 15.55
CA ARG A 125 1.32 5.78 16.95
C ARG A 125 1.25 7.26 17.30
N ASP A 126 2.32 8.02 17.00
CA ASP A 126 2.51 9.39 17.47
C ASP A 126 1.59 10.39 16.76
N LEU A 127 1.31 10.16 15.47
CA LEU A 127 0.38 10.98 14.71
C LEU A 127 -1.08 10.51 14.83
N GLY A 128 -1.33 9.31 15.31
CA GLY A 128 -2.69 8.75 15.37
C GLY A 128 -3.34 8.49 14.01
N ILE A 129 -2.54 8.35 12.95
CA ILE A 129 -3.02 8.15 11.57
C ILE A 129 -2.49 6.86 10.97
N LEU A 130 -3.17 6.36 9.95
CA LEU A 130 -2.67 5.27 9.13
C LEU A 130 -1.36 5.70 8.44
N VAL A 131 -0.34 4.84 8.52
CA VAL A 131 0.93 5.00 7.81
C VAL A 131 1.13 3.79 6.91
N LEU A 132 1.23 4.02 5.61
CA LEU A 132 1.63 3.02 4.62
C LEU A 132 3.14 3.14 4.42
N ALA A 133 3.85 2.03 4.54
CA ALA A 133 5.28 1.94 4.27
C ALA A 133 5.58 0.80 3.30
N GLY A 134 6.59 0.96 2.49
CA GLY A 134 7.08 -0.12 1.63
C GLY A 134 7.30 0.26 0.17
N PRO A 135 7.72 -0.77 -0.61
CA PRO A 135 7.83 -2.17 -0.19
C PRO A 135 9.00 -2.43 0.77
N VAL A 136 8.74 -3.07 1.92
CA VAL A 136 9.74 -3.42 2.93
C VAL A 136 9.98 -4.92 2.99
N ASP A 137 11.17 -5.32 3.44
CA ASP A 137 11.46 -6.73 3.72
C ASP A 137 10.72 -7.18 4.99
N LEU A 138 10.07 -8.34 4.89
CA LEU A 138 9.22 -8.87 5.95
C LEU A 138 9.99 -9.89 6.79
N ALA A 139 9.75 -9.92 8.11
CA ALA A 139 10.38 -10.86 9.03
C ALA A 139 10.13 -12.33 8.65
N GLN A 140 9.00 -12.61 8.03
CA GLN A 140 8.62 -13.93 7.50
C GLN A 140 9.14 -14.20 6.09
N GLY A 141 9.93 -13.30 5.53
CA GLY A 141 10.50 -13.37 4.18
C GLY A 141 9.60 -12.73 3.11
N GLY A 142 10.22 -12.35 1.98
CA GLY A 142 9.60 -11.62 0.89
C GLY A 142 9.38 -10.14 1.20
N ARG A 143 8.73 -9.43 0.27
CA ARG A 143 8.47 -7.98 0.35
C ARG A 143 6.97 -7.68 0.37
N GLY A 144 6.59 -6.63 1.08
CA GLY A 144 5.20 -6.20 1.17
C GLY A 144 5.07 -4.71 1.43
N PHE A 145 3.92 -4.16 1.06
CA PHE A 145 3.49 -2.88 1.61
C PHE A 145 2.80 -3.13 2.95
N VAL A 146 3.10 -2.32 3.94
CA VAL A 146 2.56 -2.48 5.29
C VAL A 146 1.77 -1.24 5.68
N GLY A 147 0.44 -1.37 5.68
CA GLY A 147 -0.46 -0.36 6.24
C GLY A 147 -0.57 -0.53 7.75
N ARG A 148 -0.14 0.46 8.52
CA ARG A 148 -0.17 0.47 9.99
C ARG A 148 -1.27 1.37 10.48
N ILE A 149 -2.27 0.78 11.13
CA ILE A 149 -3.43 1.48 11.66
C ILE A 149 -3.28 1.53 13.18
N PRO A 150 -3.03 2.71 13.77
CA PRO A 150 -2.98 2.83 15.22
C PRO A 150 -4.36 2.67 15.82
N VAL A 151 -4.44 1.92 16.91
CA VAL A 151 -5.69 1.63 17.59
C VAL A 151 -5.67 2.30 18.96
N PHE A 152 -6.70 3.07 19.24
CA PHE A 152 -6.92 3.71 20.54
C PHE A 152 -8.22 3.19 21.13
N VAL A 153 -8.18 2.80 22.39
CA VAL A 153 -9.35 2.27 23.09
C VAL A 153 -9.84 3.25 24.15
N PRO A 154 -11.16 3.39 24.35
CA PRO A 154 -11.71 4.28 25.36
C PRO A 154 -11.24 3.89 26.77
N THR A 155 -11.13 4.89 27.65
CA THR A 155 -10.86 4.71 29.08
C THR A 155 -12.06 5.11 29.92
N ALA A 156 -12.19 4.54 31.09
CA ALA A 156 -13.31 4.83 32.00
C ALA A 156 -13.41 6.32 32.40
N GLY A 157 -12.33 7.09 32.27
CA GLY A 157 -12.28 8.53 32.59
C GLY A 157 -12.64 9.45 31.43
N GLY A 158 -13.18 8.92 30.29
CA GLY A 158 -13.59 9.75 29.15
C GLY A 158 -12.46 10.13 28.17
N GLY A 159 -11.33 9.45 28.22
CA GLY A 159 -10.22 9.60 27.26
C GLY A 159 -10.03 8.35 26.41
N SER A 160 -8.90 8.29 25.70
CA SER A 160 -8.45 7.10 25.00
C SER A 160 -7.00 6.78 25.34
N ARG A 161 -6.65 5.50 25.30
CA ARG A 161 -5.26 5.04 25.43
C ARG A 161 -4.85 4.29 24.16
N PHE A 162 -3.60 4.40 23.82
CA PHE A 162 -3.03 3.62 22.75
C PHE A 162 -3.08 2.14 23.12
N TRP A 163 -3.73 1.33 22.27
CA TRP A 163 -3.77 -0.12 22.43
C TRP A 163 -2.59 -0.77 21.71
N GLY A 164 -2.30 -0.29 20.50
CA GLY A 164 -1.29 -0.88 19.64
C GLY A 164 -1.54 -0.56 18.18
N ILE A 165 -1.05 -1.42 17.30
CA ILE A 165 -1.17 -1.27 15.84
C ILE A 165 -1.80 -2.53 15.24
N ILE A 166 -2.75 -2.34 14.33
CA ILE A 166 -3.16 -3.36 13.37
C ILE A 166 -2.38 -3.09 12.09
N SER A 167 -1.62 -4.08 11.62
CA SER A 167 -0.86 -4.02 10.38
C SER A 167 -1.51 -4.88 9.31
N ALA A 168 -1.84 -4.26 8.17
CA ALA A 168 -2.27 -4.94 6.95
C ALA A 168 -1.05 -5.09 6.03
N VAL A 169 -0.62 -6.31 5.78
CA VAL A 169 0.49 -6.59 4.86
C VAL A 169 -0.07 -6.96 3.50
N ILE A 170 0.26 -6.17 2.48
CA ILE A 170 -0.17 -6.33 1.09
C ILE A 170 0.98 -6.96 0.31
N ASP A 171 0.71 -8.04 -0.41
CA ASP A 171 1.70 -8.72 -1.25
C ASP A 171 2.06 -7.85 -2.47
N VAL A 172 3.35 -7.57 -2.64
CA VAL A 172 3.85 -6.71 -3.72
C VAL A 172 3.52 -7.29 -5.10
N HIS A 173 3.73 -8.60 -5.29
CA HIS A 173 3.53 -9.22 -6.60
C HIS A 173 2.06 -9.23 -7.00
N GLN A 174 1.17 -9.56 -6.05
CA GLN A 174 -0.26 -9.54 -6.29
C GLN A 174 -0.78 -8.11 -6.53
N LEU A 175 -0.29 -7.13 -5.78
CA LEU A 175 -0.65 -5.73 -5.96
C LEU A 175 -0.22 -5.22 -7.34
N TYR A 176 1.01 -5.51 -7.76
CA TYR A 176 1.53 -5.09 -9.06
C TYR A 176 0.77 -5.77 -10.21
N ALA A 177 0.51 -7.07 -10.10
CA ALA A 177 -0.29 -7.79 -11.08
C ALA A 177 -1.72 -7.23 -11.20
N ALA A 178 -2.39 -6.99 -10.05
CA ALA A 178 -3.74 -6.42 -10.03
C ALA A 178 -3.80 -4.99 -10.58
N SER A 179 -2.68 -4.27 -10.52
CA SER A 179 -2.58 -2.88 -11.00
C SER A 179 -2.11 -2.77 -12.46
N GLY A 180 -1.73 -3.89 -13.09
CA GLY A 180 -1.28 -3.92 -14.48
C GLY A 180 0.22 -3.64 -14.68
N LEU A 181 0.99 -3.56 -13.59
CA LEU A 181 2.46 -3.35 -13.68
C LEU A 181 3.21 -4.56 -14.22
N ASN A 182 2.62 -5.76 -14.09
CA ASN A 182 3.20 -7.00 -14.60
C ASN A 182 2.57 -7.41 -15.96
N ASP A 183 1.85 -6.52 -16.63
CA ASP A 183 1.26 -6.81 -17.93
C ASP A 183 2.37 -6.92 -18.99
N PRO A 184 2.51 -8.05 -19.69
CA PRO A 184 3.51 -8.20 -20.76
C PRO A 184 3.32 -7.22 -21.92
N GLY A 185 2.09 -6.68 -22.09
CA GLY A 185 1.78 -5.67 -23.09
C GLY A 185 2.06 -4.24 -22.65
N LEU A 186 2.61 -4.03 -21.45
CA LEU A 186 2.98 -2.71 -20.98
C LEU A 186 4.26 -2.24 -21.71
N ASP A 187 4.12 -1.22 -22.53
CA ASP A 187 5.16 -0.67 -23.40
C ASP A 187 5.80 0.62 -22.85
N ILE A 188 5.71 0.79 -21.54
CA ILE A 188 6.31 1.91 -20.80
C ILE A 188 7.06 1.42 -19.56
N ASP A 189 8.15 2.13 -19.21
CA ASP A 189 8.85 1.93 -17.95
C ASP A 189 8.17 2.76 -16.85
N VAL A 190 7.86 2.11 -15.72
CA VAL A 190 7.21 2.75 -14.56
C VAL A 190 8.12 2.66 -13.34
N ALA A 191 8.41 3.79 -12.72
CA ALA A 191 9.06 3.87 -11.43
C ALA A 191 8.04 4.26 -10.34
N LEU A 192 8.06 3.55 -9.22
CA LEU A 192 7.28 3.87 -8.03
C LEU A 192 8.23 4.43 -6.97
N THR A 193 7.95 5.65 -6.54
CA THR A 193 8.70 6.33 -5.46
C THR A 193 7.75 6.67 -4.32
N GLY A 194 8.16 6.37 -3.09
CA GLY A 194 7.46 6.77 -1.88
C GLY A 194 7.98 8.10 -1.33
N THR A 195 7.27 8.64 -0.34
CA THR A 195 7.73 9.83 0.42
C THR A 195 8.74 9.47 1.50
N ASP A 196 8.99 8.21 1.69
CA ASP A 196 9.92 7.61 2.65
C ASP A 196 11.26 7.16 2.02
N GLY A 197 11.45 7.47 0.75
CA GLY A 197 12.67 7.20 -0.03
C GLY A 197 12.55 6.09 -1.02
#